data_694543250a3cd0628df74b7024c237c8
#
_entry.id   694543250a3cd0628df74b7024c237c8
#
_cell.length_a   1.000
_cell.length_b   1.000
_cell.length_c   1.000
_cell.angle_alpha   90.00
_cell.angle_beta   90.00
_cell.angle_gamma   90.00
#
_symmetry.space_group_name_H-M   'P 1'
#
loop_
_entity.id
_entity.type
_entity.pdbx_description
1 polymer ?
#
loop_
_entity_poly.entity_id
_entity_poly.type
_entity_poly.pdbx_seq_one_letter_code
_entity_poly.pdbx_strand_id
1 'polypeptide(L)'
;MARRQNALFTRRCTLPDDAPEKAGDFGLRLTQDGNGSESFGMLLIPSIPSSDGLTGGTVPPRLIDEHLVVIGGLLHDIGTYFLLKQDGSDGGPLKFDGPNYVRHGLKGYEYLLNEGVDESIAQFARNHTGVGLTKEAVESQGLPLPPADYVPMNLEQEVVMVADKYNSKSIPPKFLTAEAYARKAARFGESNRREWLRLLERYGVLDVTPLAEQYHMRIVE
;
A
#
# COMPACT_ATOMS: atom_id res chain seq x y z
N MET A 1 3.54 -37.01 9.79
CA MET A 1 4.06 -36.39 8.56
C MET A 1 3.88 -34.86 8.64
N ALA A 2 4.62 -34.18 9.51
CA ALA A 2 4.51 -32.73 9.71
C ALA A 2 5.87 -32.13 10.14
N ARG A 3 6.89 -32.27 9.32
CA ARG A 3 8.24 -31.73 9.60
C ARG A 3 9.05 -31.33 8.36
N ARG A 4 8.41 -30.84 7.29
CA ARG A 4 9.17 -30.43 6.07
C ARG A 4 8.75 -29.09 5.47
N GLN A 5 7.98 -28.24 6.13
CA GLN A 5 7.59 -26.91 5.57
C GLN A 5 8.24 -25.69 6.25
N ASN A 6 9.02 -25.85 7.31
CA ASN A 6 9.63 -24.70 8.02
C ASN A 6 11.03 -24.31 7.53
N ALA A 7 11.49 -24.78 6.37
CA ALA A 7 12.87 -24.52 5.91
C ALA A 7 13.00 -23.38 4.88
N LEU A 8 11.91 -22.72 4.48
CA LEU A 8 11.94 -21.69 3.43
C LEU A 8 11.98 -20.23 3.93
N PHE A 9 11.74 -19.99 5.21
CA PHE A 9 11.70 -18.62 5.76
C PHE A 9 12.91 -18.21 6.61
N THR A 10 13.94 -19.04 6.73
CA THR A 10 15.18 -18.72 7.45
C THR A 10 16.37 -18.40 6.54
N ARG A 11 16.16 -17.93 5.32
CA ARG A 11 17.23 -17.24 4.62
C ARG A 11 17.34 -15.84 5.20
N ARG A 12 18.35 -15.63 6.05
CA ARG A 12 18.84 -14.30 6.41
C ARG A 12 18.97 -13.49 5.13
N CYS A 13 18.20 -12.40 5.00
CA CYS A 13 18.55 -11.34 4.09
C CYS A 13 19.86 -10.76 4.59
N THR A 14 20.98 -11.23 4.06
CA THR A 14 22.26 -10.52 4.17
C THR A 14 22.15 -9.36 3.21
N LEU A 15 22.14 -8.14 3.75
CA LEU A 15 22.33 -6.93 2.95
C LEU A 15 23.68 -7.05 2.23
N PRO A 16 23.80 -6.58 0.98
CA PRO A 16 25.08 -6.45 0.32
C PRO A 16 26.02 -5.58 1.16
N ASP A 17 27.34 -5.89 1.15
CA ASP A 17 28.37 -5.17 1.92
C ASP A 17 28.55 -3.69 1.51
N ASP A 18 27.82 -3.21 0.49
CA ASP A 18 27.81 -1.86 -0.04
C ASP A 18 26.52 -1.06 0.29
N ALA A 19 25.71 -1.54 1.24
CA ALA A 19 24.53 -0.80 1.69
C ALA A 19 24.95 0.52 2.37
N PRO A 20 24.37 1.67 1.99
CA PRO A 20 24.74 2.95 2.56
C PRO A 20 24.45 3.01 4.06
N GLU A 21 25.42 3.52 4.82
CA GLU A 21 25.47 3.58 6.29
C GLU A 21 24.43 4.55 6.92
N LYS A 22 23.51 5.11 6.16
CA LYS A 22 22.48 6.04 6.64
C LYS A 22 21.10 5.40 6.57
N ALA A 23 20.54 5.11 7.73
CA ALA A 23 19.13 4.80 7.91
C ALA A 23 18.28 5.96 7.34
N GLY A 24 17.81 5.82 6.11
CA GLY A 24 17.03 6.81 5.39
C GLY A 24 16.71 6.40 3.96
N ASP A 25 17.52 5.54 3.37
CA ASP A 25 17.38 5.11 1.98
C ASP A 25 17.10 3.60 1.87
N PHE A 26 15.97 3.15 2.37
CA PHE A 26 15.46 1.83 2.00
C PHE A 26 14.62 1.90 0.73
N GLY A 27 15.29 2.16 -0.38
CA GLY A 27 14.81 1.81 -1.70
C GLY A 27 15.01 0.30 -1.89
N LEU A 28 13.95 -0.49 -1.80
CA LEU A 28 14.02 -1.89 -2.21
C LEU A 28 14.27 -1.92 -3.73
N ARG A 29 15.51 -2.23 -4.11
CA ARG A 29 15.89 -2.51 -5.49
C ARG A 29 15.34 -3.87 -5.87
N LEU A 30 14.48 -3.92 -6.87
CA LEU A 30 14.18 -5.17 -7.57
C LEU A 30 15.46 -5.61 -8.29
N THR A 31 16.04 -6.72 -7.86
CA THR A 31 17.08 -7.39 -8.64
C THR A 31 16.39 -8.20 -9.73
N GLN A 32 16.67 -7.90 -11.00
CA GLN A 32 16.38 -8.83 -12.08
C GLN A 32 17.13 -10.13 -11.80
N ASP A 33 16.38 -11.24 -11.67
CA ASP A 33 16.98 -12.54 -11.83
C ASP A 33 17.35 -12.70 -13.30
N GLY A 34 18.38 -13.49 -13.60
CA GLY A 34 18.95 -13.61 -14.93
C GLY A 34 18.00 -14.18 -16.01
N ASN A 35 16.70 -14.29 -15.76
CA ASN A 35 15.68 -14.82 -16.65
C ASN A 35 14.66 -13.78 -17.16
N GLY A 36 14.82 -12.50 -16.82
CA GLY A 36 13.96 -11.44 -17.38
C GLY A 36 12.51 -11.45 -16.87
N SER A 37 12.20 -12.20 -15.84
CA SER A 37 10.89 -12.21 -15.18
C SER A 37 10.82 -11.05 -14.20
N GLU A 38 10.08 -10.00 -14.55
CA GLU A 38 9.73 -8.92 -13.64
C GLU A 38 8.66 -9.41 -12.66
N SER A 39 9.07 -9.77 -11.45
CA SER A 39 8.11 -10.02 -10.37
C SER A 39 7.56 -8.69 -9.87
N PHE A 40 6.36 -8.34 -10.31
CA PHE A 40 5.61 -7.21 -9.81
C PHE A 40 5.06 -7.52 -8.42
N GLY A 41 5.58 -6.90 -7.44
CA GLY A 41 5.09 -7.07 -6.09
C GLY A 41 5.72 -6.11 -5.11
N MET A 42 5.80 -4.81 -5.45
CA MET A 42 6.21 -3.89 -4.43
C MET A 42 5.58 -2.54 -4.54
N LEU A 43 4.82 -2.28 -3.52
CA LEU A 43 4.44 -0.97 -3.17
C LEU A 43 5.71 -0.20 -2.79
N LEU A 44 6.02 0.81 -3.59
CA LEU A 44 6.89 1.88 -3.16
C LEU A 44 6.13 2.63 -2.07
N ILE A 45 6.45 2.34 -0.81
CA ILE A 45 6.14 3.30 0.22
C ILE A 45 7.15 4.41 0.00
N PRO A 46 6.69 5.64 -0.29
CA PRO A 46 7.59 6.76 -0.17
C PRO A 46 8.18 6.66 1.24
N SER A 47 9.51 6.63 1.37
CA SER A 47 10.15 6.97 2.64
C SER A 47 9.39 8.17 3.15
N ILE A 48 8.84 8.11 4.37
CA ILE A 48 8.13 9.27 4.94
C ILE A 48 9.08 10.43 4.74
N PRO A 49 8.76 11.44 3.91
CA PRO A 49 9.70 12.51 3.66
C PRO A 49 10.09 13.06 5.03
N SER A 50 11.37 13.25 5.25
CA SER A 50 11.81 14.15 6.32
C SER A 50 10.88 15.36 6.25
N SER A 51 10.51 15.95 7.38
CA SER A 51 9.51 17.02 7.56
C SER A 51 9.51 18.13 6.49
N ASP A 52 10.47 18.16 5.63
CA ASP A 52 10.76 19.14 4.59
C ASP A 52 9.89 19.01 3.33
N GLY A 53 9.20 17.89 3.14
CA GLY A 53 8.31 17.66 1.98
C GLY A 53 6.81 17.64 2.30
N LEU A 54 6.42 17.72 3.59
CA LEU A 54 5.03 17.77 4.02
C LEU A 54 4.64 19.20 4.37
N THR A 55 3.63 19.73 3.71
CA THR A 55 3.10 21.05 4.03
C THR A 55 1.74 20.92 4.73
N GLY A 56 1.62 21.45 5.97
CA GLY A 56 0.35 21.75 6.60
C GLY A 56 -0.33 20.65 7.43
N GLY A 57 0.33 19.54 7.72
CA GLY A 57 -0.27 18.50 8.58
C GLY A 57 -0.34 18.87 10.06
N THR A 58 -1.32 18.36 10.80
CA THR A 58 -1.54 18.62 12.23
C THR A 58 -1.07 17.52 13.16
N VAL A 59 -0.82 16.31 12.65
CA VAL A 59 -0.29 15.18 13.43
C VAL A 59 1.24 15.29 13.51
N PRO A 60 1.82 15.39 14.73
CA PRO A 60 3.26 15.41 14.87
C PRO A 60 3.88 14.07 14.43
N PRO A 61 4.88 14.07 13.52
CA PRO A 61 5.53 12.84 13.06
C PRO A 61 6.07 11.94 14.19
N ARG A 62 6.55 12.53 15.28
CA ARG A 62 7.05 11.81 16.47
C ARG A 62 6.03 10.90 17.18
N LEU A 63 4.74 11.01 16.84
CA LEU A 63 3.69 10.14 17.38
C LEU A 63 3.46 8.88 16.54
N ILE A 64 4.20 8.72 15.45
CA ILE A 64 4.05 7.62 14.49
C ILE A 64 5.26 6.71 14.62
N ASP A 65 5.00 5.41 14.78
CA ASP A 65 6.03 4.37 14.75
C ASP A 65 6.40 4.07 13.28
N GLU A 66 7.58 4.58 12.86
CA GLU A 66 8.07 4.42 11.49
C GLU A 66 8.29 2.95 11.12
N HIS A 67 8.75 2.10 12.06
CA HIS A 67 8.94 0.67 11.79
C HIS A 67 7.62 -0.01 11.49
N LEU A 68 6.59 0.32 12.25
CA LEU A 68 5.25 -0.23 12.06
C LEU A 68 4.66 0.23 10.72
N VAL A 69 4.86 1.51 10.35
CA VAL A 69 4.45 2.05 9.04
C VAL A 69 5.14 1.31 7.89
N VAL A 70 6.46 1.09 7.99
CA VAL A 70 7.22 0.38 6.95
C VAL A 70 6.73 -1.06 6.80
N ILE A 71 6.57 -1.80 7.90
CA ILE A 71 6.06 -3.18 7.86
C ILE A 71 4.64 -3.21 7.30
N GLY A 72 3.76 -2.36 7.80
CA GLY A 72 2.38 -2.27 7.33
C GLY A 72 2.31 -1.92 5.85
N GLY A 73 3.13 -0.96 5.42
CA GLY A 73 3.21 -0.58 4.03
C GLY A 73 3.71 -1.69 3.11
N LEU A 74 4.68 -2.52 3.53
CA LEU A 74 5.14 -3.67 2.75
C LEU A 74 4.06 -4.77 2.59
N LEU A 75 3.16 -4.90 3.56
CA LEU A 75 2.21 -6.01 3.64
C LEU A 75 0.78 -5.65 3.25
N HIS A 76 0.40 -4.34 3.24
CA HIS A 76 -1.01 -3.95 3.07
C HIS A 76 -1.65 -4.49 1.79
N ASP A 77 -0.89 -4.65 0.72
CA ASP A 77 -1.38 -5.08 -0.60
C ASP A 77 -1.14 -6.56 -0.92
N ILE A 78 -0.63 -7.35 0.03
CA ILE A 78 -0.31 -8.78 -0.21
C ILE A 78 -1.50 -9.57 -0.76
N GLY A 79 -2.71 -9.16 -0.43
CA GLY A 79 -3.94 -9.81 -0.89
C GLY A 79 -4.25 -9.59 -2.37
N THR A 80 -3.58 -8.68 -3.07
CA THR A 80 -3.78 -8.45 -4.51
C THR A 80 -3.44 -9.67 -5.35
N TYR A 81 -2.45 -10.47 -4.91
CA TYR A 81 -2.04 -11.70 -5.59
C TYR A 81 -3.16 -12.74 -5.71
N PHE A 82 -4.08 -12.79 -4.75
CA PHE A 82 -5.24 -13.69 -4.79
C PHE A 82 -6.33 -13.27 -5.79
N LEU A 83 -6.18 -12.09 -6.37
CA LEU A 83 -7.12 -11.52 -7.33
C LEU A 83 -6.54 -11.39 -8.73
N LEU A 84 -5.36 -11.95 -8.96
CA LEU A 84 -4.77 -12.05 -10.29
C LEU A 84 -5.56 -13.06 -11.13
N LYS A 85 -6.04 -12.63 -12.29
CA LYS A 85 -6.61 -13.49 -13.34
C LYS A 85 -5.57 -13.84 -14.41
N GLN A 86 -4.59 -12.99 -14.58
CA GLN A 86 -3.49 -13.19 -15.50
C GLN A 86 -2.24 -12.54 -14.86
N ASP A 87 -1.20 -13.33 -14.66
CA ASP A 87 0.03 -12.95 -13.97
C ASP A 87 1.15 -12.46 -14.89
N GLY A 88 0.91 -12.42 -16.21
CA GLY A 88 1.89 -12.00 -17.20
C GLY A 88 2.93 -13.06 -17.56
N SER A 89 2.89 -14.27 -16.99
CA SER A 89 3.84 -15.35 -17.28
C SER A 89 3.82 -15.80 -18.74
N ASP A 90 2.72 -15.54 -19.44
CA ASP A 90 2.53 -15.79 -20.87
C ASP A 90 2.98 -14.62 -21.76
N GLY A 91 3.61 -13.58 -21.19
CA GLY A 91 3.99 -12.34 -21.89
C GLY A 91 2.84 -11.36 -22.10
N GLY A 92 1.64 -11.70 -21.60
CA GLY A 92 0.49 -10.81 -21.63
C GLY A 92 0.48 -9.79 -20.48
N PRO A 93 -0.45 -8.82 -20.49
CA PRO A 93 -0.55 -7.85 -19.40
C PRO A 93 -1.10 -8.49 -18.13
N LEU A 94 -0.64 -8.00 -16.97
CA LEU A 94 -1.28 -8.34 -15.69
C LEU A 94 -2.76 -7.95 -15.71
N LYS A 95 -3.62 -8.86 -15.26
CA LYS A 95 -5.05 -8.60 -15.10
C LYS A 95 -5.54 -9.04 -13.73
N PHE A 96 -6.28 -8.16 -13.09
CA PHE A 96 -6.94 -8.43 -11.82
C PHE A 96 -8.43 -8.69 -12.00
N ASP A 97 -9.04 -9.35 -11.03
CA ASP A 97 -10.48 -9.49 -10.95
C ASP A 97 -11.11 -8.15 -10.52
N GLY A 98 -11.35 -7.27 -11.49
CA GLY A 98 -11.84 -5.91 -11.24
C GLY A 98 -13.09 -5.83 -10.34
N PRO A 99 -14.16 -6.61 -10.59
CA PRO A 99 -15.37 -6.62 -9.75
C PRO A 99 -15.10 -7.02 -8.29
N ASN A 100 -14.13 -7.91 -8.06
CA ASN A 100 -13.79 -8.40 -6.73
C ASN A 100 -12.55 -7.71 -6.14
N TYR A 101 -11.93 -6.76 -6.86
CA TYR A 101 -10.64 -6.19 -6.45
C TYR A 101 -10.68 -5.56 -5.06
N VAL A 102 -11.81 -4.99 -4.65
CA VAL A 102 -12.00 -4.43 -3.31
C VAL A 102 -11.75 -5.43 -2.18
N ARG A 103 -11.79 -6.74 -2.48
CA ARG A 103 -11.55 -7.82 -1.51
C ARG A 103 -10.06 -8.03 -1.17
N HIS A 104 -9.12 -7.36 -1.89
CA HIS A 104 -7.69 -7.57 -1.66
C HIS A 104 -7.28 -7.31 -0.21
N GLY A 105 -7.84 -6.27 0.42
CA GLY A 105 -7.55 -5.97 1.83
C GLY A 105 -7.93 -7.11 2.77
N LEU A 106 -9.15 -7.63 2.62
CA LEU A 106 -9.63 -8.75 3.44
C LEU A 106 -8.84 -10.04 3.14
N LYS A 107 -8.53 -10.31 1.87
CA LYS A 107 -7.73 -11.47 1.47
C LYS A 107 -6.31 -11.42 2.01
N GLY A 108 -5.70 -10.24 2.01
CA GLY A 108 -4.38 -10.03 2.62
C GLY A 108 -4.40 -10.26 4.13
N TYR A 109 -5.41 -9.74 4.82
CA TYR A 109 -5.61 -9.96 6.25
C TYR A 109 -5.75 -11.45 6.59
N GLU A 110 -6.66 -12.16 5.91
CA GLU A 110 -6.87 -13.60 6.10
C GLU A 110 -5.56 -14.39 5.86
N TYR A 111 -4.83 -14.05 4.81
CA TYR A 111 -3.55 -14.69 4.48
C TYR A 111 -2.51 -14.46 5.57
N LEU A 112 -2.30 -13.21 5.98
CA LEU A 112 -1.31 -12.87 7.02
C LEU A 112 -1.59 -13.58 8.35
N LEU A 113 -2.85 -13.65 8.78
CA LEU A 113 -3.21 -14.41 9.97
C LEU A 113 -2.91 -15.90 9.83
N ASN A 114 -3.18 -16.49 8.66
CA ASN A 114 -2.88 -17.91 8.39
C ASN A 114 -1.37 -18.21 8.38
N GLU A 115 -0.54 -17.23 8.01
CA GLU A 115 0.92 -17.32 8.08
C GLU A 115 1.47 -17.03 9.50
N GLY A 116 0.60 -16.77 10.47
CA GLY A 116 0.98 -16.51 11.87
C GLY A 116 1.49 -15.10 12.13
N VAL A 117 1.22 -14.15 11.23
CA VAL A 117 1.51 -12.73 11.45
C VAL A 117 0.54 -12.18 12.49
N ASP A 118 1.05 -11.35 13.41
CA ASP A 118 0.25 -10.71 14.44
C ASP A 118 -0.90 -9.89 13.82
N GLU A 119 -2.06 -9.96 14.47
CA GLU A 119 -3.27 -9.29 13.98
C GLU A 119 -3.06 -7.78 13.82
N SER A 120 -2.30 -7.14 14.70
CA SER A 120 -2.01 -5.70 14.62
C SER A 120 -1.32 -5.32 13.31
N ILE A 121 -0.51 -6.22 12.75
CA ILE A 121 0.14 -6.07 11.44
C ILE A 121 -0.82 -6.43 10.31
N ALA A 122 -1.56 -7.56 10.44
CA ALA A 122 -2.50 -7.99 9.43
C ALA A 122 -3.62 -6.95 9.16
N GLN A 123 -3.98 -6.16 10.17
CA GLN A 123 -4.96 -5.08 10.07
C GLN A 123 -4.57 -3.99 9.05
N PHE A 124 -3.28 -3.79 8.74
CA PHE A 124 -2.86 -2.88 7.69
C PHE A 124 -3.41 -3.29 6.32
N ALA A 125 -3.41 -4.59 6.03
CA ALA A 125 -4.02 -5.10 4.80
C ALA A 125 -5.54 -4.90 4.81
N ARG A 126 -6.20 -5.21 5.93
CA ARG A 126 -7.65 -5.15 6.05
C ARG A 126 -8.22 -3.74 5.84
N ASN A 127 -7.53 -2.72 6.36
CA ASN A 127 -8.13 -1.41 6.65
C ASN A 127 -7.65 -0.28 5.73
N HIS A 128 -6.86 -0.55 4.68
CA HIS A 128 -6.28 0.52 3.85
C HIS A 128 -7.11 0.91 2.62
N THR A 129 -8.19 0.17 2.29
CA THR A 129 -8.92 0.37 1.03
C THR A 129 -9.65 1.72 0.98
N GLY A 130 -9.48 2.44 -0.13
CA GLY A 130 -10.10 3.76 -0.33
C GLY A 130 -9.59 4.78 0.71
N VAL A 131 -10.50 5.50 1.32
CA VAL A 131 -10.27 6.42 2.46
C VAL A 131 -10.84 5.84 3.76
N GLY A 132 -10.90 4.51 3.83
CA GLY A 132 -11.63 3.76 4.83
C GLY A 132 -13.04 3.41 4.33
N LEU A 133 -13.42 2.14 4.46
CA LEU A 133 -14.76 1.67 4.10
C LEU A 133 -15.54 1.39 5.37
N THR A 134 -16.57 2.18 5.63
CA THR A 134 -17.51 1.90 6.73
C THR A 134 -18.47 0.78 6.33
N LYS A 135 -19.07 0.12 7.32
CA LYS A 135 -20.13 -0.85 7.09
C LYS A 135 -21.25 -0.30 6.20
N GLU A 136 -21.67 0.94 6.45
CA GLU A 136 -22.69 1.62 5.64
C GLU A 136 -22.23 1.80 4.19
N ALA A 137 -20.96 2.14 3.97
CA ALA A 137 -20.39 2.26 2.62
C ALA A 137 -20.36 0.91 1.89
N VAL A 138 -20.02 -0.18 2.61
CA VAL A 138 -20.04 -1.54 2.06
C VAL A 138 -21.45 -1.93 1.63
N GLU A 139 -22.46 -1.70 2.47
CA GLU A 139 -23.85 -2.05 2.22
C GLU A 139 -24.46 -1.19 1.13
N SER A 140 -24.32 0.15 1.21
CA SER A 140 -24.93 1.08 0.27
C SER A 140 -24.37 0.99 -1.14
N GLN A 141 -23.08 0.65 -1.28
CA GLN A 141 -22.45 0.45 -2.59
C GLN A 141 -22.54 -0.99 -3.10
N GLY A 142 -23.12 -1.91 -2.33
CA GLY A 142 -23.22 -3.32 -2.68
C GLY A 142 -21.86 -3.99 -2.92
N LEU A 143 -20.84 -3.61 -2.12
CA LEU A 143 -19.49 -4.14 -2.29
C LEU A 143 -19.45 -5.63 -1.94
N PRO A 144 -18.64 -6.44 -2.64
CA PRO A 144 -18.50 -7.87 -2.38
C PRO A 144 -17.64 -8.14 -1.14
N LEU A 145 -17.97 -7.52 -0.02
CA LEU A 145 -17.34 -7.63 1.28
C LEU A 145 -18.38 -7.98 2.35
N PRO A 146 -18.04 -8.73 3.41
CA PRO A 146 -18.88 -8.84 4.58
C PRO A 146 -19.20 -7.46 5.16
N PRO A 147 -20.45 -7.21 5.62
CA PRO A 147 -20.84 -5.94 6.22
C PRO A 147 -20.07 -5.67 7.52
N ALA A 148 -19.01 -4.87 7.45
CA ALA A 148 -18.16 -4.49 8.57
C ALA A 148 -17.44 -3.19 8.25
N ASP A 149 -16.83 -2.59 9.29
CA ASP A 149 -15.92 -1.47 9.11
C ASP A 149 -14.53 -1.98 8.71
N TYR A 150 -13.98 -1.37 7.66
CA TYR A 150 -12.63 -1.56 7.14
C TYR A 150 -11.93 -0.20 7.15
N VAL A 151 -11.74 0.33 8.35
CA VAL A 151 -11.16 1.66 8.59
C VAL A 151 -9.90 1.54 9.44
N PRO A 152 -8.91 2.43 9.27
CA PRO A 152 -7.71 2.45 10.11
C PRO A 152 -8.05 2.51 11.60
N MET A 153 -7.35 1.72 12.40
CA MET A 153 -7.54 1.63 13.85
C MET A 153 -6.52 2.44 14.65
N ASN A 154 -5.44 2.88 14.01
CA ASN A 154 -4.38 3.69 14.59
C ASN A 154 -3.77 4.64 13.54
N LEU A 155 -2.84 5.50 13.99
CA LEU A 155 -2.19 6.50 13.14
C LEU A 155 -1.35 5.85 12.03
N GLU A 156 -0.65 4.77 12.33
CA GLU A 156 0.21 4.07 11.40
C GLU A 156 -0.57 3.46 10.24
N GLN A 157 -1.72 2.83 10.52
CA GLN A 157 -2.62 2.34 9.48
C GLN A 157 -3.19 3.47 8.63
N GLU A 158 -3.55 4.60 9.26
CA GLU A 158 -4.06 5.78 8.55
C GLU A 158 -2.98 6.37 7.64
N VAL A 159 -1.72 6.47 8.11
CA VAL A 159 -0.57 6.93 7.30
C VAL A 159 -0.34 6.03 6.09
N VAL A 160 -0.33 4.70 6.27
CA VAL A 160 -0.17 3.74 5.15
C VAL A 160 -1.33 3.90 4.17
N MET A 161 -2.55 4.00 4.67
CA MET A 161 -3.72 4.25 3.80
C MET A 161 -3.58 5.54 3.00
N VAL A 162 -3.13 6.63 3.61
CA VAL A 162 -2.92 7.91 2.91
C VAL A 162 -1.81 7.81 1.88
N ALA A 163 -0.67 7.22 2.24
CA ALA A 163 0.48 7.06 1.34
C ALA A 163 0.13 6.24 0.08
N ASP A 164 -0.65 5.17 0.24
CA ASP A 164 -1.11 4.34 -0.88
C ASP A 164 -1.90 5.16 -1.94
N LYS A 165 -2.54 6.26 -1.55
CA LYS A 165 -3.35 7.05 -2.49
C LYS A 165 -2.51 7.87 -3.46
N TYR A 166 -1.26 8.12 -3.14
CA TYR A 166 -0.32 8.79 -4.03
C TYR A 166 0.28 7.85 -5.09
N ASN A 167 0.08 6.54 -4.97
CA ASN A 167 0.58 5.56 -5.94
C ASN A 167 -0.58 4.89 -6.69
N SER A 168 -0.42 4.71 -7.99
CA SER A 168 -1.35 3.96 -8.83
C SER A 168 -0.70 2.66 -9.29
N LYS A 169 -1.35 1.56 -9.00
CA LYS A 169 -1.00 0.19 -9.44
C LYS A 169 -1.30 -0.07 -10.93
N SER A 170 -1.41 1.00 -11.75
CA SER A 170 -1.52 0.86 -13.21
C SER A 170 -0.21 0.36 -13.81
N ILE A 171 -0.26 -0.22 -15.01
CA ILE A 171 0.93 -0.63 -15.75
C ILE A 171 1.09 0.31 -16.94
N PRO A 172 2.19 1.07 -17.02
CA PRO A 172 3.22 1.27 -15.99
C PRO A 172 2.65 1.98 -14.73
N PRO A 173 3.29 1.80 -13.56
CA PRO A 173 2.90 2.49 -12.34
C PRO A 173 3.12 4.00 -12.47
N LYS A 174 2.40 4.78 -11.68
CA LYS A 174 2.46 6.24 -11.70
C LYS A 174 2.10 6.83 -10.35
N PHE A 175 2.62 8.01 -10.05
CA PHE A 175 2.20 8.80 -8.92
C PHE A 175 0.97 9.65 -9.26
N LEU A 176 0.15 9.91 -8.24
CA LEU A 176 -0.97 10.84 -8.31
C LEU A 176 -0.67 12.02 -7.39
N THR A 177 -1.07 13.23 -7.81
CA THR A 177 -1.14 14.35 -6.86
C THR A 177 -2.34 14.18 -5.90
N ALA A 178 -2.33 14.94 -4.81
CA ALA A 178 -3.46 14.99 -3.87
C ALA A 178 -4.77 15.35 -4.58
N GLU A 179 -4.72 16.30 -5.52
CA GLU A 179 -5.87 16.74 -6.32
C GLU A 179 -6.35 15.65 -7.28
N ALA A 180 -5.41 14.94 -7.93
CA ALA A 180 -5.78 13.83 -8.80
C ALA A 180 -6.51 12.74 -8.02
N TYR A 181 -6.04 12.43 -6.81
CA TYR A 181 -6.75 11.47 -5.98
C TYR A 181 -8.09 12.02 -5.46
N ALA A 182 -8.19 13.31 -5.11
CA ALA A 182 -9.47 13.92 -4.72
C ALA A 182 -10.54 13.74 -5.81
N ARG A 183 -10.17 13.94 -7.09
CA ARG A 183 -11.08 13.68 -8.23
C ARG A 183 -11.45 12.21 -8.36
N LYS A 184 -10.49 11.31 -8.08
CA LYS A 184 -10.74 9.85 -8.09
C LYS A 184 -11.69 9.46 -6.95
N ALA A 185 -11.47 9.98 -5.74
CA ALA A 185 -12.32 9.72 -4.58
C ALA A 185 -13.76 10.19 -4.79
N ALA A 186 -13.94 11.36 -5.43
CA ALA A 186 -15.28 11.90 -5.76
C ALA A 186 -16.13 10.96 -6.63
N ARG A 187 -15.51 10.09 -7.43
CA ARG A 187 -16.23 9.09 -8.26
C ARG A 187 -16.96 8.04 -7.42
N PHE A 188 -16.51 7.83 -6.19
CA PHE A 188 -17.12 6.91 -5.22
C PHE A 188 -18.04 7.63 -4.23
N GLY A 189 -18.26 8.92 -4.42
CA GLY A 189 -19.14 9.77 -3.62
C GLY A 189 -18.42 10.97 -3.02
N GLU A 190 -19.14 12.06 -2.83
CA GLU A 190 -18.59 13.29 -2.24
C GLU A 190 -18.13 13.10 -0.79
N SER A 191 -18.68 12.13 -0.07
CA SER A 191 -18.21 11.73 1.26
C SER A 191 -16.76 11.24 1.22
N ASN A 192 -16.39 10.43 0.24
CA ASN A 192 -15.01 9.95 0.06
C ASN A 192 -14.05 11.11 -0.26
N ARG A 193 -14.48 12.07 -1.08
CA ARG A 193 -13.68 13.25 -1.36
C ARG A 193 -13.47 14.11 -0.11
N ARG A 194 -14.52 14.35 0.69
CA ARG A 194 -14.40 15.10 1.94
C ARG A 194 -13.50 14.41 2.94
N GLU A 195 -13.59 13.09 3.06
CA GLU A 195 -12.72 12.34 3.94
C GLU A 195 -11.25 12.42 3.49
N TRP A 196 -10.99 12.34 2.19
CA TRP A 196 -9.64 12.57 1.66
C TRP A 196 -9.10 13.95 2.04
N LEU A 197 -9.88 15.01 1.86
CA LEU A 197 -9.47 16.37 2.24
C LEU A 197 -9.18 16.48 3.74
N ARG A 198 -9.99 15.85 4.60
CA ARG A 198 -9.76 15.78 6.05
C ARG A 198 -8.43 15.07 6.37
N LEU A 199 -8.10 14.01 5.65
CA LEU A 199 -6.82 13.32 5.81
C LEU A 199 -5.64 14.22 5.40
N LEU A 200 -5.78 15.00 4.33
CA LEU A 200 -4.76 15.97 3.92
C LEU A 200 -4.57 17.09 4.95
N GLU A 201 -5.63 17.59 5.57
CA GLU A 201 -5.53 18.55 6.68
C GLU A 201 -4.76 17.97 7.87
N ARG A 202 -4.89 16.67 8.09
CA ARG A 202 -4.29 15.96 9.21
C ARG A 202 -2.81 15.63 8.98
N TYR A 203 -2.48 15.10 7.80
CA TYR A 203 -1.14 14.57 7.48
C TYR A 203 -0.32 15.47 6.57
N GLY A 204 -0.91 16.50 5.99
CA GLY A 204 -0.28 17.35 5.00
C GLY A 204 -0.41 16.81 3.58
N VAL A 205 0.11 17.58 2.63
CA VAL A 205 0.15 17.25 1.21
C VAL A 205 1.57 16.81 0.84
N LEU A 206 1.70 15.60 0.28
CA LEU A 206 2.97 15.08 -0.20
C LEU A 206 3.26 15.65 -1.59
N ASP A 207 4.44 16.27 -1.75
CA ASP A 207 5.02 16.49 -3.07
C ASP A 207 5.62 15.19 -3.59
N VAL A 208 5.00 14.62 -4.61
CA VAL A 208 5.44 13.36 -5.23
C VAL A 208 6.54 13.56 -6.28
N THR A 209 6.92 14.80 -6.58
CA THR A 209 7.90 15.11 -7.63
C THR A 209 9.26 14.44 -7.40
N PRO A 210 9.88 14.55 -6.20
CA PRO A 210 11.18 13.91 -5.96
C PRO A 210 11.12 12.38 -6.10
N LEU A 211 10.01 11.77 -5.68
CA LEU A 211 9.81 10.32 -5.80
C LEU A 211 9.63 9.91 -7.26
N ALA A 212 8.84 10.67 -8.01
CA ALA A 212 8.63 10.42 -9.45
C ALA A 212 9.93 10.50 -10.24
N GLU A 213 10.79 11.46 -9.93
CA GLU A 213 12.12 11.59 -10.53
C GLU A 213 13.01 10.40 -10.15
N GLN A 214 13.08 10.06 -8.86
CA GLN A 214 13.89 8.95 -8.35
C GLN A 214 13.52 7.60 -9.00
N TYR A 215 12.22 7.35 -9.16
CA TYR A 215 11.73 6.08 -9.68
C TYR A 215 11.37 6.12 -11.18
N HIS A 216 11.65 7.23 -11.86
CA HIS A 216 11.32 7.45 -13.29
C HIS A 216 9.85 7.18 -13.61
N MET A 217 8.96 7.58 -12.68
CA MET A 217 7.52 7.39 -12.80
C MET A 217 6.83 8.68 -13.22
N ARG A 218 5.76 8.54 -14.01
CA ARG A 218 4.93 9.66 -14.42
C ARG A 218 4.05 10.13 -13.26
N ILE A 219 3.85 11.43 -13.14
CA ILE A 219 2.85 12.05 -12.25
C ILE A 219 1.55 12.26 -13.03
N VAL A 220 0.43 12.02 -12.37
CA VAL A 220 -0.92 12.36 -12.83
C VAL A 220 -1.44 13.49 -11.94
N GLU A 221 -1.77 14.60 -12.56
CA GLU A 221 -2.36 15.78 -11.95
C GLU A 221 -3.89 15.76 -12.03
#